data_2c89e550f62a3271f3d37a51456cd852
#
_entry.id   2c89e550f62a3271f3d37a51456cd852
#
_cell.length_a   1.000
_cell.length_b   1.000
_cell.length_c   1.000
_cell.angle_alpha   90.00
_cell.angle_beta   90.00
_cell.angle_gamma   90.00
#
_symmetry.space_group_name_H-M   'P 1'
#
loop_
_entity.id
_entity.type
_entity.pdbx_description
1 polymer ?
#
loop_
_entity_poly.entity_id
_entity_poly.type
_entity_poly.pdbx_seq_one_letter_code
_entity_poly.pdbx_strand_id
1 'polypeptide(L)'
;VLSNIQWKATPDHATPEAYLDTYKRFTLSIEREGKLIFFGEDQVVTELAQHVREDITAIAYERHVAEEAEGTMQLITRYGNYPVRIPDRFFLENMSAARLVCRHLGVKDSDFYQAISEYSLSL
;
A
#
# COMPACT_ATOMS: atom_id res chain seq x y z
N VAL A 1 2.69 -7.22 0.70
CA VAL A 1 1.75 -6.11 0.43
C VAL A 1 0.75 -6.53 -0.61
N LEU A 2 -0.53 -6.35 -0.32
CA LEU A 2 -1.60 -6.49 -1.30
C LEU A 2 -2.19 -5.10 -1.61
N SER A 3 -2.03 -4.67 -2.86
CA SER A 3 -2.63 -3.44 -3.36
C SER A 3 -4.07 -3.72 -3.85
N ASN A 4 -4.53 -3.07 -4.88
CA ASN A 4 -5.84 -3.36 -5.44
C ASN A 4 -5.85 -4.66 -6.25
N ILE A 5 -6.99 -5.34 -6.28
CA ILE A 5 -7.20 -6.53 -7.11
C ILE A 5 -8.19 -6.18 -8.23
N GLN A 6 -7.69 -6.19 -9.46
CA GLN A 6 -8.51 -5.98 -10.66
C GLN A 6 -8.33 -7.19 -11.57
N TRP A 7 -9.40 -7.99 -11.72
CA TRP A 7 -9.34 -9.13 -12.60
C TRP A 7 -9.33 -8.70 -14.07
N LYS A 8 -8.40 -9.32 -14.81
CA LYS A 8 -8.39 -9.29 -16.27
C LYS A 8 -8.18 -10.72 -16.76
N ALA A 9 -8.97 -11.16 -17.74
CA ALA A 9 -8.82 -12.50 -18.29
C ALA A 9 -7.43 -12.67 -18.91
N THR A 10 -6.71 -13.69 -18.43
CA THR A 10 -5.39 -14.09 -18.93
C THR A 10 -5.37 -15.61 -19.07
N PRO A 11 -4.40 -16.20 -19.79
CA PRO A 11 -4.28 -17.66 -19.86
C PRO A 11 -4.20 -18.35 -18.49
N ASP A 12 -3.56 -17.70 -17.50
CA ASP A 12 -3.41 -18.25 -16.15
C ASP A 12 -4.60 -17.95 -15.23
N HIS A 13 -5.39 -16.92 -15.55
CA HIS A 13 -6.52 -16.45 -14.75
C HIS A 13 -7.74 -16.20 -15.65
N ALA A 14 -8.28 -17.30 -16.17
CA ALA A 14 -9.41 -17.23 -17.11
C ALA A 14 -10.74 -16.80 -16.45
N THR A 15 -10.86 -16.93 -15.12
CA THR A 15 -12.05 -16.55 -14.36
C THR A 15 -11.66 -15.69 -13.14
N PRO A 16 -12.61 -14.88 -12.60
CA PRO A 16 -12.38 -14.15 -11.37
C PRO A 16 -12.01 -15.06 -10.19
N GLU A 17 -12.60 -16.25 -10.12
CA GLU A 17 -12.35 -17.24 -9.06
C GLU A 17 -10.92 -17.75 -9.12
N ALA A 18 -10.40 -18.07 -10.30
CA ALA A 18 -9.00 -18.49 -10.47
C ALA A 18 -8.02 -17.39 -10.07
N TYR A 19 -8.34 -16.15 -10.37
CA TYR A 19 -7.55 -14.99 -10.00
C TYR A 19 -7.52 -14.81 -8.48
N LEU A 20 -8.67 -14.90 -7.81
CA LEU A 20 -8.77 -14.82 -6.36
C LEU A 20 -8.05 -15.97 -5.67
N ASP A 21 -8.10 -17.18 -6.21
CA ASP A 21 -7.39 -18.33 -5.65
C ASP A 21 -5.87 -18.14 -5.63
N THR A 22 -5.32 -17.44 -6.61
CA THR A 22 -3.91 -17.08 -6.62
C THR A 22 -3.57 -16.19 -5.42
N TYR A 23 -4.39 -15.19 -5.13
CA TYR A 23 -4.17 -14.31 -3.97
C TYR A 23 -4.38 -15.03 -2.64
N LYS A 24 -5.35 -15.95 -2.56
CA LYS A 24 -5.54 -16.80 -1.37
C LYS A 24 -4.30 -17.65 -1.10
N ARG A 25 -3.73 -18.26 -2.14
CA ARG A 25 -2.48 -19.04 -2.00
C ARG A 25 -1.32 -18.16 -1.57
N PHE A 26 -1.25 -16.92 -2.08
CA PHE A 26 -0.26 -15.96 -1.65
C PHE A 26 -0.37 -15.71 -0.12
N THR A 27 -1.57 -15.47 0.39
CA THR A 27 -1.73 -15.24 1.84
C THR A 27 -1.36 -16.46 2.67
N LEU A 28 -1.58 -17.69 2.16
CA LEU A 28 -1.18 -18.91 2.84
C LEU A 28 0.34 -19.11 2.85
N SER A 29 1.06 -18.47 1.92
CA SER A 29 2.53 -18.57 1.84
C SER A 29 3.26 -17.62 2.79
N ILE A 30 2.55 -16.71 3.47
CA ILE A 30 3.18 -15.80 4.42
C ILE A 30 3.80 -16.60 5.57
N GLU A 31 5.03 -16.27 5.93
CA GLU A 31 5.73 -16.92 7.03
C GLU A 31 4.97 -16.79 8.36
N ARG A 32 5.24 -17.72 9.27
CA ARG A 32 4.66 -17.66 10.62
C ARG A 32 4.90 -16.31 11.26
N GLU A 33 3.84 -15.81 11.91
CA GLU A 33 3.88 -14.52 12.62
C GLU A 33 4.23 -13.34 11.70
N GLY A 34 4.08 -13.54 10.39
CA GLY A 34 4.31 -12.50 9.40
C GLY A 34 3.23 -11.42 9.41
N LYS A 35 3.41 -10.45 8.55
CA LYS A 35 2.48 -9.32 8.40
C LYS A 35 1.96 -9.23 6.99
N LEU A 36 0.67 -8.93 6.87
CA LEU A 36 0.03 -8.60 5.59
C LEU A 36 -0.36 -7.14 5.63
N ILE A 37 0.26 -6.35 4.77
CA ILE A 37 -0.11 -4.94 4.55
C ILE A 37 -1.02 -4.91 3.34
N PHE A 38 -2.25 -4.41 3.49
CA PHE A 38 -3.26 -4.48 2.45
C PHE A 38 -3.97 -3.14 2.25
N PHE A 39 -4.41 -2.90 1.03
CA PHE A 39 -5.13 -1.68 0.67
C PHE A 39 -6.55 -1.74 1.21
N GLY A 40 -6.84 -0.99 2.26
CA GLY A 40 -8.10 -1.00 2.98
C GLY A 40 -9.27 -0.40 2.22
N GLU A 41 -9.03 0.32 1.12
CA GLU A 41 -10.08 0.89 0.28
C GLU A 41 -10.56 -0.08 -0.80
N ASP A 42 -9.91 -1.23 -0.97
CA ASP A 42 -10.34 -2.28 -1.89
C ASP A 42 -11.11 -3.35 -1.12
N GLN A 43 -12.37 -3.53 -1.47
CA GLN A 43 -13.27 -4.45 -0.76
C GLN A 43 -12.81 -5.91 -0.88
N VAL A 44 -12.36 -6.33 -2.05
CA VAL A 44 -11.91 -7.71 -2.29
C VAL A 44 -10.65 -8.01 -1.48
N VAL A 45 -9.69 -7.09 -1.48
CA VAL A 45 -8.46 -7.20 -0.68
C VAL A 45 -8.79 -7.24 0.80
N THR A 46 -9.71 -6.40 1.26
CA THR A 46 -10.13 -6.36 2.66
C THR A 46 -10.77 -7.68 3.09
N GLU A 47 -11.60 -8.28 2.26
CA GLU A 47 -12.19 -9.58 2.54
C GLU A 47 -11.13 -10.68 2.62
N LEU A 48 -10.15 -10.68 1.72
CA LEU A 48 -9.03 -11.64 1.78
C LEU A 48 -8.23 -11.49 3.07
N ALA A 49 -8.00 -10.26 3.51
CA ALA A 49 -7.26 -9.99 4.74
C ALA A 49 -7.99 -10.49 6.00
N GLN A 50 -9.32 -10.57 5.98
CA GLN A 50 -10.12 -11.09 7.09
C GLN A 50 -9.98 -12.61 7.25
N HIS A 51 -9.50 -13.31 6.23
CA HIS A 51 -9.40 -14.77 6.21
C HIS A 51 -7.96 -15.29 6.30
N VAL A 52 -7.01 -14.45 6.67
CA VAL A 52 -5.63 -14.90 6.90
C VAL A 52 -5.54 -15.71 8.19
N ARG A 53 -4.48 -16.53 8.30
CA ARG A 53 -4.24 -17.32 9.51
C ARG A 53 -4.17 -16.42 10.75
N GLU A 54 -4.53 -16.98 11.91
CA GLU A 54 -4.56 -16.24 13.18
C GLU A 54 -3.20 -15.67 13.60
N ASP A 55 -2.10 -16.31 13.18
CA ASP A 55 -0.75 -15.85 13.48
C ASP A 55 -0.31 -14.66 12.63
N ILE A 56 -1.04 -14.32 11.58
CA ILE A 56 -0.73 -13.21 10.68
C ILE A 56 -1.37 -11.91 11.19
N THR A 57 -0.55 -10.86 11.27
CA THR A 57 -1.06 -9.51 11.57
C THR A 57 -1.42 -8.81 10.28
N ALA A 58 -2.70 -8.51 10.09
CA ALA A 58 -3.18 -7.79 8.92
C ALA A 58 -3.24 -6.29 9.23
N ILE A 59 -2.62 -5.48 8.41
CA ILE A 59 -2.51 -4.03 8.59
C ILE A 59 -3.05 -3.33 7.34
N ALA A 60 -4.13 -2.58 7.51
CA ALA A 60 -4.71 -1.81 6.42
C ALA A 60 -3.94 -0.51 6.18
N TYR A 61 -3.81 -0.14 4.91
CA TYR A 61 -3.38 1.20 4.54
C TYR A 61 -4.41 1.84 3.61
N GLU A 62 -4.36 3.15 3.56
CA GLU A 62 -5.24 3.94 2.72
C GLU A 62 -4.40 4.90 1.88
N ARG A 63 -5.02 5.49 0.87
CA ARG A 63 -4.40 6.55 0.08
C ARG A 63 -3.97 7.68 1.01
N HIS A 64 -2.71 8.13 0.89
CA HIS A 64 -2.20 9.21 1.72
C HIS A 64 -2.87 10.55 1.38
N VAL A 65 -3.10 11.37 2.40
CA VAL A 65 -3.68 12.69 2.23
C VAL A 65 -2.63 13.64 1.63
N ALA A 66 -3.01 14.34 0.58
CA ALA A 66 -2.21 15.37 -0.05
C ALA A 66 -3.12 16.54 -0.46
N GLU A 67 -2.61 17.75 -0.34
CA GLU A 67 -3.33 18.97 -0.71
C GLU A 67 -2.43 19.89 -1.53
N GLU A 68 -3.03 20.64 -2.44
CA GLU A 68 -2.32 21.67 -3.17
C GLU A 68 -2.21 22.93 -2.30
N ALA A 69 -1.01 23.46 -2.19
CA ALA A 69 -0.73 24.70 -1.50
C ALA A 69 0.30 25.50 -2.32
N GLU A 70 -0.05 26.73 -2.66
CA GLU A 70 0.84 27.64 -3.40
C GLU A 70 1.40 27.05 -4.70
N GLY A 71 0.57 26.29 -5.42
CA GLY A 71 0.95 25.66 -6.70
C GLY A 71 1.76 24.37 -6.57
N THR A 72 1.96 23.88 -5.35
CA THR A 72 2.73 22.66 -5.07
C THR A 72 1.87 21.68 -4.29
N MET A 73 1.91 20.40 -4.67
CA MET A 73 1.26 19.36 -3.87
C MET A 73 2.09 19.10 -2.62
N GLN A 74 1.41 18.90 -1.51
CA GLN A 74 2.04 18.63 -0.23
C GLN A 74 1.39 17.45 0.47
N LEU A 75 2.20 16.54 1.00
CA LEU A 75 1.73 15.50 1.90
C LEU A 75 1.38 16.15 3.24
N ILE A 76 0.19 15.87 3.74
CA ILE A 76 -0.26 16.38 5.03
C ILE A 76 0.01 15.31 6.07
N THR A 77 0.87 15.60 7.03
CA THR A 77 1.27 14.65 8.06
C THR A 77 1.26 15.29 9.43
N ARG A 78 1.29 14.47 10.48
CA ARG A 78 1.42 14.95 11.85
C ARG A 78 2.78 15.58 12.16
N TYR A 79 3.77 15.40 11.29
CA TYR A 79 5.13 15.95 11.43
C TYR A 79 5.32 17.25 10.65
N GLY A 80 4.30 17.69 9.92
CA GLY A 80 4.34 18.83 9.04
C GLY A 80 3.94 18.46 7.62
N ASN A 81 4.09 19.40 6.72
CA ASN A 81 3.76 19.21 5.31
C ASN A 81 5.02 19.03 4.50
N TYR A 82 5.01 18.06 3.58
CA TYR A 82 6.17 17.74 2.75
C TYR A 82 5.81 17.96 1.28
N PRO A 83 6.54 18.79 0.55
CA PRO A 83 6.28 19.00 -0.88
C PRO A 83 6.60 17.73 -1.65
N VAL A 84 5.74 17.38 -2.59
CA VAL A 84 5.91 16.20 -3.43
C VAL A 84 5.47 16.49 -4.85
N ARG A 85 6.05 15.74 -5.79
CA ARG A 85 5.55 15.63 -7.15
C ARG A 85 4.83 14.28 -7.27
N ILE A 86 3.60 14.32 -7.76
CA ILE A 86 2.78 13.09 -7.92
C ILE A 86 2.86 12.68 -9.40
N PRO A 87 3.65 11.63 -9.73
CA PRO A 87 3.86 11.24 -11.12
C PRO A 87 2.67 10.52 -11.74
N ASP A 88 1.85 9.85 -10.92
CA ASP A 88 0.69 9.11 -11.39
C ASP A 88 -0.37 8.97 -10.28
N ARG A 89 -1.52 8.40 -10.64
CA ARG A 89 -2.66 8.25 -9.73
C ARG A 89 -2.44 7.24 -8.59
N PHE A 90 -1.43 6.38 -8.71
CA PHE A 90 -1.16 5.35 -7.72
C PHE A 90 -0.10 5.76 -6.70
N PHE A 91 0.57 6.87 -6.92
CA PHE A 91 1.70 7.31 -6.09
C PHE A 91 1.32 7.41 -4.61
N LEU A 92 0.20 8.05 -4.29
CA LEU A 92 -0.22 8.24 -2.90
C LEU A 92 -0.60 6.93 -2.20
N GLU A 93 -1.18 6.01 -2.93
CA GLU A 93 -1.48 4.67 -2.40
C GLU A 93 -0.20 3.87 -2.15
N ASN A 94 0.67 3.83 -3.14
CA ASN A 94 1.91 3.05 -3.08
C ASN A 94 2.87 3.58 -2.02
N MET A 95 3.00 4.90 -1.89
CA MET A 95 3.86 5.46 -0.85
C MET A 95 3.32 5.21 0.55
N SER A 96 1.99 5.18 0.70
CA SER A 96 1.36 4.85 1.98
C SER A 96 1.73 3.43 2.42
N ALA A 97 1.66 2.46 1.50
CA ALA A 97 2.10 1.09 1.77
C ALA A 97 3.60 1.03 2.09
N ALA A 98 4.42 1.70 1.30
CA ALA A 98 5.88 1.74 1.51
C ALA A 98 6.25 2.31 2.89
N ARG A 99 5.54 3.33 3.35
CA ARG A 99 5.75 3.90 4.68
C ARG A 99 5.57 2.85 5.78
N LEU A 100 4.53 2.04 5.69
CA LEU A 100 4.28 0.98 6.67
C LEU A 100 5.35 -0.11 6.62
N VAL A 101 5.77 -0.51 5.43
CA VAL A 101 6.87 -1.48 5.28
C VAL A 101 8.14 -0.93 5.91
N CYS A 102 8.50 0.32 5.61
CA CYS A 102 9.68 0.97 6.17
C CYS A 102 9.61 1.08 7.70
N ARG A 103 8.43 1.42 8.24
CA ARG A 103 8.23 1.47 9.70
C ARG A 103 8.55 0.12 10.35
N HIS A 104 8.09 -0.98 9.77
CA HIS A 104 8.38 -2.33 10.29
C HIS A 104 9.84 -2.73 10.15
N LEU A 105 10.59 -2.05 9.29
CA LEU A 105 12.02 -2.23 9.12
C LEU A 105 12.84 -1.24 9.98
N GLY A 106 12.18 -0.44 10.82
CA GLY A 106 12.84 0.46 11.74
C GLY A 106 13.06 1.89 11.24
N VAL A 107 12.51 2.25 10.09
CA VAL A 107 12.58 3.61 9.55
C VAL A 107 11.49 4.47 10.17
N LYS A 108 11.87 5.60 10.75
CA LYS A 108 10.91 6.56 11.31
C LYS A 108 10.08 7.20 10.21
N ASP A 109 8.81 7.47 10.50
CA ASP A 109 7.90 8.10 9.54
C ASP A 109 8.45 9.44 9.04
N SER A 110 8.99 10.28 9.91
CA SER A 110 9.57 11.58 9.51
C SER A 110 10.72 11.42 8.53
N ASP A 111 11.58 10.42 8.72
CA ASP A 111 12.68 10.13 7.79
C ASP A 111 12.14 9.61 6.45
N PHE A 112 11.09 8.78 6.49
CA PHE A 112 10.44 8.33 5.28
C PHE A 112 9.85 9.50 4.49
N TYR A 113 9.13 10.40 5.14
CA TYR A 113 8.53 11.55 4.47
C TYR A 113 9.58 12.46 3.84
N GLN A 114 10.68 12.71 4.54
CA GLN A 114 11.77 13.50 4.01
C GLN A 114 12.35 12.86 2.74
N ALA A 115 12.60 11.56 2.80
CA ALA A 115 13.16 10.81 1.67
C ALA A 115 12.21 10.78 0.46
N ILE A 116 10.91 10.53 0.67
CA ILE A 116 9.96 10.45 -0.44
C ILE A 116 9.72 11.84 -1.06
N SER A 117 9.76 12.89 -0.27
CA SER A 117 9.68 14.26 -0.77
C SER A 117 10.86 14.56 -1.70
N GLU A 118 12.07 14.34 -1.25
CA GLU A 118 13.29 14.55 -2.04
C GLU A 118 13.30 13.70 -3.32
N TYR A 119 12.94 12.43 -3.20
CA TYR A 119 12.88 11.53 -4.36
C TYR A 119 11.87 12.02 -5.40
N SER A 120 10.64 12.32 -4.97
CA SER A 120 9.58 12.73 -5.89
C SER A 120 9.90 14.05 -6.60
N LEU A 121 10.52 14.99 -5.92
CA LEU A 121 10.90 16.27 -6.50
C LEU A 121 12.06 16.14 -7.50
N SER A 122 12.82 15.06 -7.44
CA SER A 122 13.92 14.77 -8.37
C SER A 122 13.47 14.11 -9.68
N LEU A 123 12.22 13.68 -9.75
CA LEU A 123 11.66 13.01 -10.93
C LEU A 123 11.50 13.91 -12.15
#